data_4c2798c34f9a0f7a4ba4ecef18a9900f
#
_entry.id   4c2798c34f9a0f7a4ba4ecef18a9900f
#
_cell.length_a   1.000
_cell.length_b   1.000
_cell.length_c   1.000
_cell.angle_alpha   90.00
_cell.angle_beta   90.00
_cell.angle_gamma   90.00
#
_symmetry.space_group_name_H-M   'P 1'
#
loop_
_entity.id
_entity.type
_entity.pdbx_description
1 polymer ?
#
loop_
_entity_poly.entity_id
_entity_poly.type
_entity_poly.pdbx_seq_one_letter_code
_entity_poly.pdbx_strand_id
1 'polypeptide(L)'
;MSVPRSVIGNQAARRIFMARQGLCHPPHLRQDKDALHRLIQQLGFVQVDSIRTVERAHHMILFARNQTYRPEHLRQLLEEDRRLFEHWTHDAAIIPTAFYPHWRRRFELSEDGLRERWRKWRPKEKSGDQHIGFEDMMDGVRAHITQNGPTMSRDLKRKSPPRT
;
A
#
# COMPACT_ATOMS: atom_id res chain seq x y z
N MET A 1 21.11 17.55 32.29
CA MET A 1 19.79 17.85 32.86
C MET A 1 18.82 16.76 32.39
N SER A 2 18.30 15.97 33.33
CA SER A 2 17.33 14.91 33.02
C SER A 2 15.95 15.54 32.77
N VAL A 3 15.37 15.35 31.59
CA VAL A 3 14.00 15.77 31.31
C VAL A 3 13.08 14.93 32.20
N PRO A 4 12.20 15.56 33.01
CA PRO A 4 11.31 14.80 33.87
C PRO A 4 10.39 13.93 33.00
N ARG A 5 10.39 12.61 33.23
CA ARG A 5 9.48 11.67 32.56
C ARG A 5 8.07 11.93 33.09
N SER A 6 7.20 12.46 32.25
CA SER A 6 5.79 12.55 32.60
C SER A 6 5.17 11.14 32.59
N VAL A 7 4.55 10.77 33.71
CA VAL A 7 3.80 9.51 33.84
C VAL A 7 2.36 9.74 33.43
N ILE A 8 1.90 9.00 32.44
CA ILE A 8 0.50 9.02 31.98
C ILE A 8 -0.24 7.84 32.62
N GLY A 9 -1.32 8.11 33.34
CA GLY A 9 -2.17 7.05 33.93
C GLY A 9 -2.86 6.23 32.84
N ASN A 10 -3.13 4.94 33.12
CA ASN A 10 -3.71 3.98 32.16
C ASN A 10 -5.01 4.48 31.49
N GLN A 11 -5.88 5.17 32.23
CA GLN A 11 -7.13 5.71 31.70
C GLN A 11 -6.87 6.80 30.64
N ALA A 12 -5.91 7.70 30.90
CA ALA A 12 -5.52 8.75 29.94
C ALA A 12 -4.83 8.13 28.71
N ALA A 13 -3.91 7.18 28.91
CA ALA A 13 -3.26 6.45 27.83
C ALA A 13 -4.28 5.75 26.92
N ARG A 14 -5.27 5.07 27.49
CA ARG A 14 -6.35 4.43 26.75
C ARG A 14 -7.19 5.44 25.94
N ARG A 15 -7.54 6.57 26.52
CA ARG A 15 -8.30 7.63 25.82
C ARG A 15 -7.50 8.20 24.63
N ILE A 16 -6.22 8.47 24.84
CA ILE A 16 -5.32 8.95 23.77
C ILE A 16 -5.24 7.91 22.65
N PHE A 17 -5.04 6.64 23.00
CA PHE A 17 -5.00 5.56 22.01
C PHE A 17 -6.28 5.47 21.19
N MET A 18 -7.45 5.42 21.84
CA MET A 18 -8.75 5.35 21.18
C MET A 18 -9.00 6.55 20.26
N ALA A 19 -8.65 7.76 20.72
CA ALA A 19 -8.77 8.98 19.92
C ALA A 19 -7.88 8.93 18.68
N ARG A 20 -6.60 8.52 18.83
CA ARG A 20 -5.67 8.36 17.70
C ARG A 20 -6.10 7.28 16.72
N GLN A 21 -6.77 6.24 17.20
CA GLN A 21 -7.34 5.20 16.36
C GLN A 21 -8.67 5.58 15.69
N GLY A 22 -9.16 6.82 15.85
CA GLY A 22 -10.43 7.28 15.27
C GLY A 22 -11.68 6.59 15.86
N LEU A 23 -11.58 6.06 17.09
CA LEU A 23 -12.64 5.29 17.73
C LEU A 23 -13.43 6.08 18.79
N CYS A 24 -13.20 7.39 18.90
CA CYS A 24 -13.91 8.25 19.85
C CYS A 24 -15.02 9.09 19.21
N HIS A 25 -15.21 9.03 17.91
CA HIS A 25 -16.29 9.73 17.20
C HIS A 25 -17.49 8.82 17.00
N PRO A 26 -18.73 9.37 17.00
CA PRO A 26 -19.90 8.61 16.64
C PRO A 26 -19.76 8.01 15.23
N PRO A 27 -19.80 6.68 15.06
CA PRO A 27 -19.47 6.04 13.79
C PRO A 27 -20.53 6.25 12.70
N HIS A 28 -21.75 6.64 13.09
CA HIS A 28 -22.90 6.85 12.19
C HIS A 28 -22.95 8.25 11.55
N LEU A 29 -22.09 9.17 11.96
CA LEU A 29 -22.02 10.50 11.34
C LEU A 29 -21.59 10.36 9.89
N ARG A 30 -22.38 10.99 8.98
CA ARG A 30 -22.07 10.97 7.56
C ARG A 30 -20.71 11.62 7.30
N GLN A 31 -19.84 10.87 6.68
CA GLN A 31 -18.51 11.33 6.30
C GLN A 31 -18.32 11.15 4.78
N ASP A 32 -17.72 12.16 4.18
CA ASP A 32 -17.37 12.16 2.77
C ASP A 32 -16.00 11.50 2.52
N LYS A 33 -15.60 11.48 1.25
CA LYS A 33 -14.31 10.97 0.81
C LYS A 33 -13.12 11.69 1.47
N ASP A 34 -13.23 13.00 1.69
CA ASP A 34 -12.17 13.78 2.33
C ASP A 34 -12.02 13.46 3.81
N ALA A 35 -13.12 13.23 4.51
CA ALA A 35 -13.09 12.75 5.89
C ALA A 35 -12.45 11.36 5.99
N LEU A 36 -12.74 10.46 5.04
CA LEU A 36 -12.07 9.16 4.94
C LEU A 36 -10.55 9.31 4.75
N HIS A 37 -10.12 10.21 3.87
CA HIS A 37 -8.72 10.49 3.66
C HIS A 37 -8.03 11.00 4.94
N ARG A 38 -8.65 11.97 5.65
CA ARG A 38 -8.14 12.48 6.94
C ARG A 38 -8.04 11.36 7.99
N LEU A 39 -9.03 10.47 8.05
CA LEU A 39 -8.98 9.32 8.94
C LEU A 39 -7.78 8.42 8.64
N ILE A 40 -7.54 8.08 7.36
CA ILE A 40 -6.40 7.25 6.96
C ILE A 40 -5.07 7.95 7.27
N GLN A 41 -4.99 9.28 7.07
CA GLN A 41 -3.81 10.06 7.47
C GLN A 41 -3.57 10.01 8.99
N GLN A 42 -4.62 10.08 9.79
CA GLN A 42 -4.53 9.98 11.25
C GLN A 42 -4.06 8.60 11.70
N LEU A 43 -4.53 7.53 11.05
CA LEU A 43 -4.10 6.14 11.30
C LEU A 43 -2.67 5.88 10.86
N GLY A 44 -2.18 6.62 9.86
CA GLY A 44 -0.89 6.45 9.22
C GLY A 44 -0.91 5.48 8.05
N PHE A 45 -1.64 4.38 8.15
CA PHE A 45 -1.89 3.42 7.08
C PHE A 45 -3.09 2.55 7.41
N VAL A 46 -3.58 1.81 6.42
CA VAL A 46 -4.59 0.76 6.58
C VAL A 46 -4.05 -0.53 5.98
N GLN A 47 -3.95 -1.58 6.80
CA GLN A 47 -3.48 -2.89 6.34
C GLN A 47 -4.46 -3.49 5.34
N VAL A 48 -3.94 -3.99 4.22
CA VAL A 48 -4.70 -4.71 3.20
C VAL A 48 -4.64 -6.20 3.49
N ASP A 49 -5.79 -6.84 3.49
CA ASP A 49 -5.88 -8.29 3.56
C ASP A 49 -6.69 -8.82 2.38
N SER A 50 -6.20 -9.88 1.76
CA SER A 50 -6.86 -10.56 0.65
C SER A 50 -7.93 -11.56 1.12
N ILE A 51 -7.88 -12.01 2.38
CA ILE A 51 -8.81 -12.97 2.96
C ILE A 51 -10.16 -12.28 3.16
N ARG A 52 -11.21 -12.93 2.66
CA ARG A 52 -12.58 -12.46 2.76
C ARG A 52 -13.47 -13.55 3.36
N THR A 53 -13.71 -13.48 4.67
CA THR A 53 -14.71 -14.34 5.32
C THR A 53 -16.09 -13.67 5.30
N VAL A 54 -16.20 -12.45 5.80
CA VAL A 54 -17.38 -11.58 5.71
C VAL A 54 -17.08 -10.46 4.73
N GLU A 55 -16.06 -9.66 5.05
CA GLU A 55 -15.51 -8.63 4.18
C GLU A 55 -14.00 -8.53 4.43
N ARG A 56 -13.25 -7.89 3.50
CA ARG A 56 -11.80 -7.71 3.64
C ARG A 56 -11.48 -6.83 4.85
N ALA A 57 -10.39 -7.14 5.56
CA ALA A 57 -10.03 -6.48 6.81
C ALA A 57 -9.96 -4.95 6.70
N HIS A 58 -9.39 -4.39 5.62
CA HIS A 58 -9.32 -2.94 5.43
C HIS A 58 -10.71 -2.29 5.33
N HIS A 59 -11.68 -2.93 4.71
CA HIS A 59 -13.05 -2.41 4.68
C HIS A 59 -13.70 -2.49 6.07
N MET A 60 -13.48 -3.56 6.82
CA MET A 60 -13.98 -3.69 8.19
C MET A 60 -13.34 -2.67 9.14
N ILE A 61 -12.02 -2.43 9.01
CA ILE A 61 -11.28 -1.43 9.79
C ILE A 61 -11.87 -0.03 9.56
N LEU A 62 -12.14 0.33 8.33
CA LEU A 62 -12.69 1.64 7.97
C LEU A 62 -14.16 1.76 8.38
N PHE A 63 -14.96 0.73 8.15
CA PHE A 63 -16.37 0.69 8.54
C PHE A 63 -16.56 0.77 10.07
N ALA A 64 -15.70 0.13 10.86
CA ALA A 64 -15.76 0.21 12.31
C ALA A 64 -15.59 1.64 12.86
N ARG A 65 -14.97 2.53 12.08
CA ARG A 65 -14.74 3.94 12.41
C ARG A 65 -15.75 4.88 11.77
N ASN A 66 -16.36 4.45 10.69
CA ASN A 66 -17.33 5.20 9.92
C ASN A 66 -18.33 4.26 9.25
N GLN A 67 -19.50 4.11 9.83
CA GLN A 67 -20.57 3.25 9.29
C GLN A 67 -21.18 3.78 7.98
N THR A 68 -20.87 5.00 7.58
CA THR A 68 -21.23 5.54 6.26
C THR A 68 -20.15 5.33 5.19
N TYR A 69 -19.08 4.61 5.56
CA TYR A 69 -17.99 4.23 4.66
C TYR A 69 -18.51 3.46 3.44
N ARG A 70 -17.93 3.78 2.28
CA ARG A 70 -18.17 3.07 1.03
C ARG A 70 -16.85 2.69 0.37
N PRO A 71 -16.68 1.44 -0.07
CA PRO A 71 -15.47 0.99 -0.77
C PRO A 71 -15.08 1.86 -1.97
N GLU A 72 -16.08 2.45 -2.66
CA GLU A 72 -15.86 3.34 -3.81
C GLU A 72 -15.06 4.59 -3.43
N HIS A 73 -15.26 5.15 -2.22
CA HIS A 73 -14.49 6.29 -1.76
C HIS A 73 -12.99 5.92 -1.60
N LEU A 74 -12.71 4.72 -1.08
CA LEU A 74 -11.34 4.24 -0.95
C LEU A 74 -10.70 4.03 -2.32
N ARG A 75 -11.43 3.41 -3.25
CA ARG A 75 -10.98 3.20 -4.63
C ARG A 75 -10.69 4.53 -5.33
N GLN A 76 -11.57 5.51 -5.22
CA GLN A 76 -11.36 6.85 -5.79
C GLN A 76 -10.10 7.52 -5.24
N LEU A 77 -9.89 7.48 -3.91
CA LEU A 77 -8.69 8.05 -3.29
C LEU A 77 -7.40 7.37 -3.76
N LEU A 78 -7.45 6.07 -4.04
CA LEU A 78 -6.30 5.27 -4.46
C LEU A 78 -6.05 5.39 -5.97
N GLU A 79 -7.07 5.17 -6.80
CA GLU A 79 -6.92 4.98 -8.25
C GLU A 79 -7.09 6.29 -9.03
N GLU A 80 -8.03 7.15 -8.63
CA GLU A 80 -8.38 8.37 -9.37
C GLU A 80 -7.65 9.60 -8.81
N ASP A 81 -7.87 9.91 -7.52
CA ASP A 81 -7.29 11.08 -6.86
C ASP A 81 -5.79 10.91 -6.55
N ARG A 82 -5.31 9.66 -6.48
CA ARG A 82 -3.92 9.28 -6.13
C ARG A 82 -3.43 9.91 -4.83
N ARG A 83 -4.33 10.10 -3.89
CA ARG A 83 -4.04 10.61 -2.54
C ARG A 83 -3.56 9.52 -1.60
N LEU A 84 -3.69 8.27 -2.02
CA LEU A 84 -3.23 7.05 -1.36
C LEU A 84 -2.38 6.23 -2.34
N PHE A 85 -1.49 5.40 -1.82
CA PHE A 85 -0.74 4.42 -2.60
C PHE A 85 -0.61 3.11 -1.80
N GLU A 86 -0.36 2.01 -2.49
CA GLU A 86 -0.12 0.70 -1.88
C GLU A 86 1.36 0.43 -1.74
N HIS A 87 1.78 0.00 -0.55
CA HIS A 87 3.13 -0.50 -0.32
C HIS A 87 3.17 -1.36 0.96
N TRP A 88 4.29 -2.03 1.18
CA TRP A 88 4.53 -2.82 2.37
C TRP A 88 4.94 -1.95 3.56
N THR A 89 4.27 -2.16 4.69
CA THR A 89 4.73 -1.73 6.02
C THR A 89 5.36 -2.95 6.73
N HIS A 90 4.70 -3.56 7.69
CA HIS A 90 4.96 -4.93 8.14
C HIS A 90 4.22 -5.95 7.26
N ASP A 91 3.15 -5.51 6.61
CA ASP A 91 2.35 -6.24 5.64
C ASP A 91 1.88 -5.27 4.55
N ALA A 92 1.15 -5.76 3.53
CA ALA A 92 0.56 -4.93 2.49
C ALA A 92 -0.34 -3.86 3.11
N ALA A 93 -0.21 -2.62 2.69
CA ALA A 93 -0.91 -1.50 3.29
C ALA A 93 -1.25 -0.39 2.28
N ILE A 94 -2.36 0.29 2.54
CA ILE A 94 -2.74 1.54 1.87
C ILE A 94 -2.21 2.71 2.72
N ILE A 95 -1.45 3.61 2.12
CA ILE A 95 -0.66 4.64 2.77
C ILE A 95 -0.98 6.00 2.15
N PRO A 96 -1.12 7.08 2.94
CA PRO A 96 -1.27 8.43 2.39
C PRO A 96 -0.09 8.84 1.50
N THR A 97 -0.35 9.39 0.32
CA THR A 97 0.69 9.84 -0.62
C THR A 97 1.56 10.96 0.00
N ALA A 98 1.04 11.72 0.95
CA ALA A 98 1.83 12.69 1.73
C ALA A 98 3.02 12.05 2.46
N PHE A 99 2.96 10.74 2.75
CA PHE A 99 4.06 10.02 3.40
C PHE A 99 5.06 9.39 2.41
N TYR A 100 4.81 9.51 1.11
CA TYR A 100 5.68 8.97 0.06
C TYR A 100 7.17 9.34 0.22
N PRO A 101 7.54 10.58 0.60
CA PRO A 101 8.95 10.94 0.81
C PRO A 101 9.66 10.08 1.86
N HIS A 102 8.95 9.60 2.89
CA HIS A 102 9.51 8.73 3.94
C HIS A 102 9.74 7.30 3.45
N TRP A 103 9.09 6.90 2.34
CA TRP A 103 9.25 5.58 1.73
C TRP A 103 10.41 5.47 0.75
N ARG A 104 11.01 6.59 0.32
CA ARG A 104 12.11 6.59 -0.69
C ARG A 104 13.24 5.63 -0.33
N ARG A 105 13.72 5.69 0.93
CA ARG A 105 14.77 4.78 1.40
C ARG A 105 14.34 3.32 1.33
N ARG A 106 13.09 3.01 1.56
CA ARG A 106 12.55 1.65 1.47
C ARG A 106 12.46 1.16 0.04
N PHE A 107 12.17 2.05 -0.92
CA PHE A 107 12.19 1.71 -2.34
C PHE A 107 13.61 1.34 -2.80
N GLU A 108 14.60 2.14 -2.44
CA GLU A 108 16.01 1.86 -2.73
C GLU A 108 16.44 0.48 -2.19
N LEU A 109 16.18 0.21 -0.91
CA LEU A 109 16.49 -1.08 -0.29
C LEU A 109 15.74 -2.25 -0.93
N SER A 110 14.51 -2.03 -1.38
CA SER A 110 13.71 -3.06 -2.07
C SER A 110 14.28 -3.33 -3.47
N GLU A 111 14.72 -2.31 -4.18
CA GLU A 111 15.36 -2.44 -5.49
C GLU A 111 16.67 -3.24 -5.38
N ASP A 112 17.53 -2.91 -4.42
CA ASP A 112 18.78 -3.67 -4.18
C ASP A 112 18.48 -5.14 -3.85
N GLY A 113 17.48 -5.40 -3.02
CA GLY A 113 17.05 -6.75 -2.68
C GLY A 113 16.47 -7.52 -3.88
N LEU A 114 15.80 -6.82 -4.81
CA LEU A 114 15.31 -7.40 -6.06
C LEU A 114 16.47 -7.75 -6.99
N ARG A 115 17.45 -6.85 -7.17
CA ARG A 115 18.66 -7.09 -7.96
C ARG A 115 19.43 -8.32 -7.49
N GLU A 116 19.57 -8.45 -6.16
CA GLU A 116 20.28 -9.59 -5.57
C GLU A 116 19.51 -10.90 -5.76
N ARG A 117 18.18 -10.88 -5.58
CA ARG A 117 17.33 -12.06 -5.85
C ARG A 117 17.36 -12.44 -7.32
N TRP A 118 17.32 -11.47 -8.24
CA TRP A 118 17.41 -11.71 -9.67
C TRP A 118 18.75 -12.37 -10.06
N ARG A 119 19.87 -11.92 -9.48
CA ARG A 119 21.19 -12.54 -9.68
C ARG A 119 21.23 -14.01 -9.24
N LYS A 120 20.54 -14.34 -8.14
CA LYS A 120 20.47 -15.71 -7.59
C LYS A 120 19.46 -16.57 -8.33
N TRP A 121 18.43 -15.97 -8.89
CA TRP A 121 17.40 -16.65 -9.65
C TRP A 121 17.89 -16.89 -11.08
N ARG A 122 18.48 -18.06 -11.30
CA ARG A 122 18.78 -18.55 -12.64
C ARG A 122 17.64 -19.45 -13.07
N PRO A 123 16.78 -19.06 -14.03
CA PRO A 123 15.86 -20.00 -14.63
C PRO A 123 16.70 -21.11 -15.27
N LYS A 124 16.29 -22.37 -15.07
CA LYS A 124 16.88 -23.48 -15.84
C LYS A 124 16.69 -23.12 -17.31
N GLU A 125 17.79 -22.89 -18.00
CA GLU A 125 17.79 -22.53 -19.42
C GLU A 125 17.06 -23.62 -20.19
N LYS A 126 15.87 -23.31 -20.66
CA LYS A 126 15.29 -24.02 -21.78
C LYS A 126 16.03 -23.49 -23.00
N SER A 127 16.77 -24.36 -23.63
CA SER A 127 17.56 -24.10 -24.86
C SER A 127 16.77 -23.18 -25.82
N GLY A 128 17.27 -21.95 -26.04
CA GLY A 128 16.71 -20.98 -26.99
C GLY A 128 16.11 -19.68 -26.43
N ASP A 129 15.90 -19.52 -25.12
CA ASP A 129 15.40 -18.28 -24.55
C ASP A 129 16.57 -17.33 -24.20
N GLN A 130 16.63 -16.17 -24.83
CA GLN A 130 17.54 -15.09 -24.43
C GLN A 130 17.20 -14.64 -23.01
N HIS A 131 18.16 -14.75 -22.10
CA HIS A 131 18.03 -14.27 -20.74
C HIS A 131 17.99 -12.74 -20.72
N ILE A 132 16.83 -12.15 -20.36
CA ILE A 132 16.71 -10.71 -20.21
C ILE A 132 17.38 -10.31 -18.89
N GLY A 133 18.28 -9.33 -18.95
CA GLY A 133 18.90 -8.73 -17.78
C GLY A 133 17.87 -8.06 -16.84
N PHE A 134 18.24 -7.87 -15.58
CA PHE A 134 17.37 -7.18 -14.62
C PHE A 134 17.05 -5.75 -15.07
N GLU A 135 18.06 -5.02 -15.54
CA GLU A 135 17.91 -3.63 -16.00
C GLU A 135 17.01 -3.56 -17.24
N ASP A 136 17.25 -4.42 -18.24
CA ASP A 136 16.43 -4.46 -19.45
C ASP A 136 14.95 -4.74 -19.14
N MET A 137 14.70 -5.64 -18.18
CA MET A 137 13.35 -5.92 -17.72
C MET A 137 12.74 -4.70 -17.03
N MET A 138 13.46 -4.04 -16.13
CA MET A 138 12.99 -2.86 -15.40
C MET A 138 12.71 -1.69 -16.35
N ASP A 139 13.60 -1.46 -17.32
CA ASP A 139 13.44 -0.42 -18.33
C ASP A 139 12.24 -0.71 -19.25
N GLY A 140 12.05 -1.96 -19.63
CA GLY A 140 10.88 -2.39 -20.38
C GLY A 140 9.57 -2.13 -19.63
N VAL A 141 9.51 -2.43 -18.33
CA VAL A 141 8.34 -2.15 -17.47
C VAL A 141 8.11 -0.64 -17.33
N ARG A 142 9.18 0.15 -17.10
CA ARG A 142 9.09 1.61 -17.01
C ARG A 142 8.58 2.23 -18.31
N ALA A 143 9.15 1.82 -19.44
CA ALA A 143 8.72 2.29 -20.77
C ALA A 143 7.25 1.96 -21.02
N HIS A 144 6.82 0.74 -20.68
CA HIS A 144 5.43 0.32 -20.85
C HIS A 144 4.47 1.19 -20.02
N ILE A 145 4.78 1.42 -18.73
CA ILE A 145 3.97 2.26 -17.85
C ILE A 145 3.95 3.72 -18.33
N THR A 146 5.07 4.24 -18.82
CA THR A 146 5.16 5.60 -19.35
C THR A 146 4.28 5.79 -20.57
N GLN A 147 4.21 4.79 -21.45
CA GLN A 147 3.42 4.85 -22.69
C GLN A 147 1.93 4.58 -22.48
N ASN A 148 1.60 3.63 -21.61
CA ASN A 148 0.24 3.09 -21.47
C ASN A 148 -0.45 3.53 -20.16
N GLY A 149 0.26 4.22 -19.26
CA GLY A 149 -0.24 4.58 -17.94
C GLY A 149 -0.27 3.42 -16.93
N PRO A 150 -1.11 3.50 -15.91
CA PRO A 150 -1.23 2.48 -14.87
C PRO A 150 -1.48 1.10 -15.46
N THR A 151 -0.67 0.13 -15.07
CA THR A 151 -0.63 -1.20 -15.70
C THR A 151 -0.68 -2.28 -14.64
N MET A 152 -1.50 -3.29 -14.82
CA MET A 152 -1.52 -4.47 -13.95
C MET A 152 -0.43 -5.47 -14.35
N SER A 153 0.11 -6.21 -13.39
CA SER A 153 1.16 -7.21 -13.64
C SER A 153 0.74 -8.28 -14.69
N ARG A 154 -0.56 -8.58 -14.80
CA ARG A 154 -1.10 -9.48 -15.83
C ARG A 154 -0.97 -8.91 -17.26
N ASP A 155 -0.94 -7.59 -17.40
CA ASP A 155 -0.87 -6.89 -18.69
C ASP A 155 0.57 -6.78 -19.20
N LEU A 156 1.56 -6.99 -18.30
CA LEU A 156 2.98 -7.07 -18.58
C LEU A 156 3.42 -8.46 -19.10
N LYS A 157 2.49 -9.39 -19.31
CA LYS A 157 2.82 -10.73 -19.80
C LYS A 157 3.56 -10.64 -21.12
N ARG A 158 4.78 -11.22 -21.13
CA ARG A 158 5.56 -11.49 -22.33
C ARG A 158 4.63 -12.17 -23.35
N LYS A 159 4.47 -11.58 -24.53
CA LYS A 159 3.94 -12.30 -25.67
C LYS A 159 4.95 -13.40 -26.00
N SER A 160 4.74 -14.59 -25.49
CA SER A 160 5.45 -15.75 -25.99
C SER A 160 5.13 -15.84 -27.49
N PRO A 161 6.13 -16.03 -28.37
CA PRO A 161 5.85 -16.24 -29.78
C PRO A 161 4.88 -17.42 -29.92
N PRO A 162 3.99 -17.40 -30.92
CA PRO A 162 3.09 -18.51 -31.16
C PRO A 162 3.90 -19.79 -31.32
N ARG A 163 3.50 -20.85 -30.62
CA ARG A 163 4.08 -22.17 -30.85
C ARG A 163 3.72 -22.58 -32.24
N THR A 164 4.71 -22.60 -33.13
CA THR A 164 4.63 -23.29 -34.44
C THR A 164 4.64 -24.79 -34.23
#